data_b3785e82a8f476a3bb1804aa6ea8ab2f
#
_entry.id   b3785e82a8f476a3bb1804aa6ea8ab2f
#
_cell.length_a   1.000
_cell.length_b   1.000
_cell.length_c   1.000
_cell.angle_alpha   90.00
_cell.angle_beta   90.00
_cell.angle_gamma   90.00
#
_symmetry.space_group_name_H-M   'P 1'
#
loop_
_entity.id
_entity.type
_entity.pdbx_description
1 polymer ?
#
loop_
_entity_poly.entity_id
_entity_poly.type
_entity_poly.pdbx_seq_one_letter_code
_entity_poly.pdbx_strand_id
1 'polypeptide(L)'
;DEIGGLAGLAFLYVIGKSGRYGGSIAAILFNTPGTAASAATMQDGYPMTQSGRAGKALKTATVASAFGDYFGEIVLIFGAVSIAAFTKKFGPPENFAIYLMAFFVVGSVVGDSIIKGIVSTLFGAAIALIGEDTITGQFKMTMGIDELESGMALVPLLIGVFVISEVIIQAEKAAKVKMVDLDKTKLDDPNAHYFTWPEFKRCFPLMFRSSIYGSLIGMMPGLGSSVACFVAYGEEKRRAKNKDEWGTGVVEGIAAPESANN
;
A
#
# COMPACT_ATOMS: atom_id res chain seq x y z
N ASP A 1 -13.12 -21.27 27.60
CA ASP A 1 -14.23 -20.61 26.84
C ASP A 1 -13.87 -20.54 25.36
N GLU A 2 -14.34 -21.51 24.55
CA GLU A 2 -14.07 -21.53 23.09
C GLU A 2 -14.65 -20.29 22.38
N ILE A 3 -15.80 -19.78 22.87
CA ILE A 3 -16.43 -18.55 22.35
C ILE A 3 -15.55 -17.33 22.56
N GLY A 4 -14.83 -17.24 23.68
CA GLY A 4 -13.88 -16.16 23.95
C GLY A 4 -12.69 -16.18 23.01
N GLY A 5 -12.19 -17.37 22.66
CA GLY A 5 -11.09 -17.53 21.70
C GLY A 5 -11.48 -17.11 20.29
N LEU A 6 -12.63 -17.54 19.79
CA LEU A 6 -13.15 -17.16 18.47
C LEU A 6 -13.44 -15.65 18.36
N ALA A 7 -14.06 -15.07 19.41
CA ALA A 7 -14.31 -13.63 19.45
C ALA A 7 -13.00 -12.82 19.47
N GLY A 8 -11.98 -13.28 20.21
CA GLY A 8 -10.65 -12.68 20.22
C GLY A 8 -9.97 -12.72 18.84
N LEU A 9 -10.02 -13.85 18.15
CA LEU A 9 -9.47 -13.99 16.79
C LEU A 9 -10.21 -13.07 15.80
N ALA A 10 -11.55 -13.04 15.85
CA ALA A 10 -12.36 -12.16 15.00
C ALA A 10 -12.02 -10.68 15.27
N PHE A 11 -11.84 -10.29 16.52
CA PHE A 11 -11.47 -8.93 16.91
C PHE A 11 -10.10 -8.52 16.36
N LEU A 12 -9.07 -9.37 16.52
CA LEU A 12 -7.74 -9.12 15.98
C LEU A 12 -7.75 -9.04 14.45
N TYR A 13 -8.53 -9.89 13.79
CA TYR A 13 -8.69 -9.88 12.35
C TYR A 13 -9.30 -8.57 11.84
N VAL A 14 -10.39 -8.11 12.45
CA VAL A 14 -11.07 -6.85 12.10
C VAL A 14 -10.16 -5.65 12.34
N ILE A 15 -9.41 -5.61 13.46
CA ILE A 15 -8.44 -4.54 13.73
C ILE A 15 -7.36 -4.51 12.65
N GLY A 16 -6.82 -5.66 12.26
CA GLY A 16 -5.80 -5.76 11.23
C GLY A 16 -6.28 -5.20 9.88
N LYS A 17 -7.51 -5.53 9.48
CA LYS A 17 -8.13 -5.01 8.25
C LYS A 17 -8.42 -3.51 8.33
N SER A 18 -9.05 -3.07 9.42
CA SER A 18 -9.36 -1.64 9.63
C SER A 18 -8.11 -0.77 9.64
N GLY A 19 -7.01 -1.27 10.22
CA GLY A 19 -5.73 -0.58 10.24
C GLY A 19 -5.13 -0.36 8.85
N ARG A 20 -5.31 -1.31 7.94
CA ARG A 20 -4.85 -1.15 6.54
C ARG A 20 -5.59 -0.02 5.83
N TYR A 21 -6.91 -0.01 5.90
CA TYR A 21 -7.71 1.08 5.34
C TYR A 21 -7.42 2.42 6.01
N GLY A 22 -7.27 2.45 7.33
CA GLY A 22 -6.89 3.64 8.09
C GLY A 22 -5.57 4.25 7.60
N GLY A 23 -4.58 3.40 7.26
CA GLY A 23 -3.32 3.82 6.68
C GLY A 23 -3.48 4.51 5.32
N SER A 24 -4.44 4.10 4.52
CA SER A 24 -4.74 4.71 3.22
C SER A 24 -5.38 6.08 3.35
N ILE A 25 -6.16 6.35 4.40
CA ILE A 25 -6.73 7.68 4.67
C ILE A 25 -5.61 8.70 4.87
N ALA A 26 -4.62 8.38 5.72
CA ALA A 26 -3.48 9.26 5.95
C ALA A 26 -2.62 9.45 4.70
N ALA A 27 -2.44 8.40 3.91
CA ALA A 27 -1.73 8.44 2.63
C ALA A 27 -2.40 9.38 1.62
N ILE A 28 -3.73 9.31 1.50
CA ILE A 28 -4.52 10.12 0.58
C ILE A 28 -4.54 11.60 1.01
N LEU A 29 -4.76 11.88 2.30
CA LEU A 29 -4.97 13.24 2.76
C LEU A 29 -3.67 13.99 3.05
N PHE A 30 -2.67 13.30 3.61
CA PHE A 30 -1.49 13.94 4.18
C PHE A 30 -0.17 13.50 3.55
N ASN A 31 -0.20 12.73 2.45
CA ASN A 31 1.01 12.17 1.83
C ASN A 31 1.85 11.32 2.80
N THR A 32 1.19 10.72 3.78
CA THR A 32 1.82 9.96 4.87
C THR A 32 1.22 8.58 4.93
N PRO A 33 1.85 7.57 4.33
CA PRO A 33 1.30 6.22 4.35
C PRO A 33 1.38 5.63 5.76
N GLY A 34 0.23 5.24 6.32
CA GLY A 34 0.16 4.59 7.63
C GLY A 34 0.59 3.11 7.59
N THR A 35 0.68 2.53 6.39
CA THR A 35 1.17 1.18 6.14
C THR A 35 2.02 1.16 4.88
N ALA A 36 2.90 0.15 4.72
CA ALA A 36 3.68 0.00 3.50
C ALA A 36 2.79 -0.18 2.25
N ALA A 37 1.64 -0.83 2.39
CA ALA A 37 0.67 -1.02 1.32
C ALA A 37 0.06 0.31 0.84
N SER A 38 -0.27 1.21 1.76
CA SER A 38 -0.90 2.50 1.43
C SER A 38 0.04 3.47 0.70
N ALA A 39 1.34 3.19 0.66
CA ALA A 39 2.29 3.96 -0.15
C ALA A 39 2.02 3.82 -1.67
N ALA A 40 1.43 2.71 -2.12
CA ALA A 40 0.99 2.57 -3.50
C ALA A 40 -0.24 3.45 -3.79
N THR A 41 -1.21 3.48 -2.88
CA THR A 41 -2.42 4.31 -2.98
C THR A 41 -2.09 5.81 -2.96
N MET A 42 -1.06 6.19 -2.22
CA MET A 42 -0.60 7.58 -2.10
C MET A 42 -0.24 8.20 -3.45
N GLN A 43 0.27 7.42 -4.40
CA GLN A 43 0.77 7.92 -5.69
C GLN A 43 -0.30 8.67 -6.48
N ASP A 44 -1.57 8.26 -6.42
CA ASP A 44 -2.69 8.96 -7.05
C ASP A 44 -3.63 9.61 -6.02
N GLY A 45 -3.69 9.07 -4.81
CA GLY A 45 -4.56 9.57 -3.76
C GLY A 45 -4.23 11.00 -3.31
N TYR A 46 -2.95 11.27 -3.07
CA TYR A 46 -2.50 12.59 -2.66
C TYR A 46 -2.59 13.66 -3.77
N PRO A 47 -2.16 13.41 -5.02
CA PRO A 47 -2.41 14.32 -6.13
C PRO A 47 -3.90 14.63 -6.33
N MET A 48 -4.78 13.65 -6.14
CA MET A 48 -6.23 13.88 -6.19
C MET A 48 -6.69 14.82 -5.06
N THR A 49 -6.14 14.68 -3.86
CA THR A 49 -6.39 15.58 -2.72
C THR A 49 -5.91 16.99 -3.02
N GLN A 50 -4.70 17.15 -3.55
CA GLN A 50 -4.15 18.45 -3.95
C GLN A 50 -5.00 19.16 -5.02
N SER A 51 -5.69 18.40 -5.87
CA SER A 51 -6.62 18.94 -6.87
C SER A 51 -8.04 19.24 -6.32
N GLY A 52 -8.24 19.20 -4.99
CA GLY A 52 -9.53 19.45 -4.35
C GLY A 52 -10.51 18.28 -4.37
N ARG A 53 -10.09 17.09 -4.80
CA ARG A 53 -10.95 15.89 -4.95
C ARG A 53 -10.73 14.84 -3.86
N ALA A 54 -10.35 15.28 -2.65
CA ALA A 54 -10.09 14.38 -1.52
C ALA A 54 -11.26 13.46 -1.19
N GLY A 55 -12.51 13.99 -1.22
CA GLY A 55 -13.71 13.22 -0.97
C GLY A 55 -13.90 12.07 -1.97
N LYS A 56 -13.62 12.31 -3.26
CA LYS A 56 -13.65 11.29 -4.30
C LYS A 56 -12.56 10.22 -4.05
N ALA A 57 -11.34 10.64 -3.75
CA ALA A 57 -10.22 9.73 -3.46
C ALA A 57 -10.55 8.79 -2.31
N LEU A 58 -11.06 9.31 -1.18
CA LEU A 58 -11.46 8.51 -0.02
C LEU A 58 -12.58 7.53 -0.35
N LYS A 59 -13.62 7.98 -1.07
CA LYS A 59 -14.74 7.10 -1.46
C LYS A 59 -14.30 6.02 -2.44
N THR A 60 -13.40 6.33 -3.37
CA THR A 60 -12.80 5.33 -4.26
C THR A 60 -12.03 4.29 -3.44
N ALA A 61 -11.20 4.72 -2.50
CA ALA A 61 -10.46 3.83 -1.61
C ALA A 61 -11.39 2.94 -0.78
N THR A 62 -12.45 3.51 -0.20
CA THR A 62 -13.44 2.75 0.59
C THR A 62 -14.12 1.66 -0.25
N VAL A 63 -14.61 2.03 -1.44
CA VAL A 63 -15.32 1.08 -2.31
C VAL A 63 -14.38 -0.01 -2.81
N ALA A 64 -13.18 0.35 -3.22
CA ALA A 64 -12.19 -0.60 -3.73
C ALA A 64 -11.68 -1.54 -2.63
N SER A 65 -11.43 -1.01 -1.43
CA SER A 65 -11.03 -1.82 -0.27
C SER A 65 -12.15 -2.78 0.14
N ALA A 66 -13.41 -2.31 0.25
CA ALA A 66 -14.54 -3.18 0.54
C ALA A 66 -14.73 -4.28 -0.52
N PHE A 67 -14.55 -3.95 -1.80
CA PHE A 67 -14.61 -4.95 -2.87
C PHE A 67 -13.51 -6.00 -2.73
N GLY A 68 -12.26 -5.57 -2.47
CA GLY A 68 -11.13 -6.46 -2.24
C GLY A 68 -11.34 -7.37 -1.03
N ASP A 69 -11.88 -6.81 0.06
CA ASP A 69 -12.24 -7.55 1.27
C ASP A 69 -13.22 -8.68 0.97
N TYR A 70 -14.37 -8.37 0.36
CA TYR A 70 -15.35 -9.39 0.00
C TYR A 70 -14.80 -10.46 -0.92
N PHE A 71 -13.98 -10.06 -1.89
CA PHE A 71 -13.32 -11.01 -2.79
C PHE A 71 -12.37 -11.92 -2.01
N GLY A 72 -11.52 -11.36 -1.16
CA GLY A 72 -10.56 -12.09 -0.31
C GLY A 72 -11.25 -13.06 0.64
N GLU A 73 -12.39 -12.66 1.26
CA GLU A 73 -13.19 -13.55 2.12
C GLU A 73 -13.75 -14.75 1.35
N ILE A 74 -14.25 -14.53 0.13
CA ILE A 74 -14.75 -15.63 -0.72
C ILE A 74 -13.60 -16.60 -1.03
N VAL A 75 -12.43 -16.07 -1.41
CA VAL A 75 -11.24 -16.90 -1.67
C VAL A 75 -10.81 -17.66 -0.42
N LEU A 76 -10.85 -17.02 0.74
CA LEU A 76 -10.51 -17.65 2.03
C LEU A 76 -11.46 -18.79 2.37
N ILE A 77 -12.79 -18.55 2.28
CA ILE A 77 -13.82 -19.55 2.62
C ILE A 77 -13.66 -20.82 1.77
N PHE A 78 -13.46 -20.68 0.49
CA PHE A 78 -13.35 -21.83 -0.43
C PHE A 78 -11.93 -22.39 -0.57
N GLY A 79 -10.92 -21.60 -0.29
CA GLY A 79 -9.52 -21.92 -0.56
C GLY A 79 -8.65 -22.22 0.65
N ALA A 80 -9.08 -21.92 1.88
CA ALA A 80 -8.22 -21.92 3.07
C ALA A 80 -7.40 -23.22 3.25
N VAL A 81 -8.03 -24.39 3.12
CA VAL A 81 -7.36 -25.69 3.31
C VAL A 81 -6.30 -25.94 2.22
N SER A 82 -6.66 -25.68 0.96
CA SER A 82 -5.75 -25.87 -0.18
C SER A 82 -4.60 -24.88 -0.15
N ILE A 83 -4.88 -23.63 0.21
CA ILE A 83 -3.91 -22.54 0.35
C ILE A 83 -2.90 -22.89 1.46
N ALA A 84 -3.38 -23.31 2.64
CA ALA A 84 -2.52 -23.70 3.75
C ALA A 84 -1.60 -24.89 3.40
N ALA A 85 -2.10 -25.85 2.63
CA ALA A 85 -1.30 -26.97 2.14
C ALA A 85 -0.23 -26.54 1.12
N PHE A 86 -0.52 -25.54 0.29
CA PHE A 86 0.41 -25.00 -0.70
C PHE A 86 1.50 -24.15 -0.05
N THR A 87 1.14 -23.24 0.87
CA THR A 87 2.12 -22.36 1.53
C THR A 87 3.14 -23.10 2.39
N LYS A 88 2.77 -24.26 2.95
CA LYS A 88 3.70 -25.12 3.70
C LYS A 88 4.83 -25.72 2.84
N LYS A 89 4.71 -25.68 1.51
CA LYS A 89 5.75 -26.19 0.59
C LYS A 89 6.85 -25.17 0.31
N PHE A 90 6.66 -23.91 0.70
CA PHE A 90 7.67 -22.87 0.49
C PHE A 90 8.76 -22.97 1.54
N GLY A 91 9.97 -23.26 1.08
CA GLY A 91 11.17 -23.24 1.88
C GLY A 91 11.96 -21.91 1.74
N PRO A 92 13.11 -21.80 2.43
CA PRO A 92 13.97 -20.64 2.33
C PRO A 92 14.40 -20.25 0.90
N PRO A 93 14.72 -21.21 -0.02
CA PRO A 93 15.08 -20.86 -1.39
C PRO A 93 13.94 -20.25 -2.19
N GLU A 94 12.71 -20.76 -2.04
CA GLU A 94 11.52 -20.24 -2.70
C GLU A 94 11.19 -18.83 -2.19
N ASN A 95 11.27 -18.60 -0.88
CA ASN A 95 11.09 -17.30 -0.27
C ASN A 95 12.12 -16.30 -0.80
N PHE A 96 13.39 -16.68 -0.91
CA PHE A 96 14.42 -15.81 -1.49
C PHE A 96 14.10 -15.41 -2.93
N ALA A 97 13.69 -16.35 -3.77
CA ALA A 97 13.33 -16.07 -5.15
C ALA A 97 12.11 -15.11 -5.25
N ILE A 98 11.12 -15.29 -4.35
CA ILE A 98 9.94 -14.44 -4.26
C ILE A 98 10.33 -13.01 -3.83
N TYR A 99 11.19 -12.85 -2.81
CA TYR A 99 11.67 -11.53 -2.39
C TYR A 99 12.46 -10.83 -3.49
N LEU A 100 13.32 -11.55 -4.19
CA LEU A 100 14.07 -11.01 -5.30
C LEU A 100 13.14 -10.50 -6.41
N MET A 101 12.12 -11.27 -6.77
CA MET A 101 11.09 -10.85 -7.73
C MET A 101 10.33 -9.61 -7.23
N ALA A 102 9.98 -9.56 -5.95
CA ALA A 102 9.30 -8.41 -5.35
C ALA A 102 10.14 -7.13 -5.45
N PHE A 103 11.44 -7.20 -5.20
CA PHE A 103 12.35 -6.07 -5.36
C PHE A 103 12.39 -5.55 -6.80
N PHE A 104 12.43 -6.42 -7.80
CA PHE A 104 12.37 -6.01 -9.20
C PHE A 104 11.06 -5.32 -9.54
N VAL A 105 9.93 -5.86 -9.07
CA VAL A 105 8.61 -5.29 -9.34
C VAL A 105 8.46 -3.93 -8.66
N VAL A 106 8.79 -3.81 -7.38
CA VAL A 106 8.74 -2.55 -6.64
C VAL A 106 9.67 -1.52 -7.27
N GLY A 107 10.90 -1.91 -7.61
CA GLY A 107 11.86 -1.04 -8.30
C GLY A 107 11.38 -0.53 -9.66
N SER A 108 10.57 -1.31 -10.39
CA SER A 108 10.00 -0.91 -11.68
C SER A 108 8.86 0.10 -11.58
N VAL A 109 8.22 0.20 -10.42
CA VAL A 109 7.09 1.13 -10.16
C VAL A 109 7.59 2.50 -9.69
N VAL A 110 8.80 2.57 -9.16
CA VAL A 110 9.36 3.78 -8.55
C VAL A 110 9.96 4.73 -9.60
N GLY A 111 9.10 5.57 -10.22
CA GLY A 111 9.49 6.80 -10.92
C GLY A 111 10.30 6.64 -12.21
N ASP A 112 10.73 7.78 -12.78
CA ASP A 112 11.38 7.90 -14.09
C ASP A 112 12.85 7.43 -14.11
N SER A 113 13.42 7.05 -12.98
CA SER A 113 14.83 6.65 -12.86
C SER A 113 14.98 5.29 -12.20
N ILE A 114 15.25 4.28 -13.01
CA ILE A 114 15.55 2.90 -12.55
C ILE A 114 16.70 2.90 -11.52
N ILE A 115 17.71 3.75 -11.71
CA ILE A 115 18.85 3.83 -10.79
C ILE A 115 18.42 4.30 -9.40
N LYS A 116 17.56 5.33 -9.32
CA LYS A 116 17.01 5.80 -8.03
C LYS A 116 16.16 4.73 -7.37
N GLY A 117 15.36 3.99 -8.14
CA GLY A 117 14.57 2.86 -7.65
C GLY A 117 15.45 1.76 -7.04
N ILE A 118 16.51 1.36 -7.74
CA ILE A 118 17.45 0.35 -7.23
C ILE A 118 18.14 0.84 -5.95
N VAL A 119 18.65 2.07 -5.93
CA VAL A 119 19.32 2.63 -4.75
C VAL A 119 18.38 2.69 -3.55
N SER A 120 17.12 3.13 -3.74
CA SER A 120 16.13 3.17 -2.67
C SER A 120 15.78 1.78 -2.15
N THR A 121 15.66 0.79 -3.06
CA THR A 121 15.39 -0.60 -2.70
C THR A 121 16.54 -1.22 -1.90
N LEU A 122 17.77 -1.00 -2.32
CA LEU A 122 18.97 -1.46 -1.60
C LEU A 122 19.10 -0.79 -0.23
N PHE A 123 18.77 0.49 -0.14
CA PHE A 123 18.76 1.22 1.13
C PHE A 123 17.70 0.65 2.09
N GLY A 124 16.49 0.40 1.60
CA GLY A 124 15.44 -0.26 2.37
C GLY A 124 15.82 -1.67 2.83
N ALA A 125 16.47 -2.45 1.95
CA ALA A 125 16.97 -3.77 2.30
C ALA A 125 18.08 -3.70 3.37
N ALA A 126 18.98 -2.73 3.30
CA ALA A 126 20.02 -2.52 4.31
C ALA A 126 19.42 -2.19 5.69
N ILE A 127 18.38 -1.35 5.73
CA ILE A 127 17.65 -1.06 6.99
C ILE A 127 16.95 -2.31 7.53
N ALA A 128 16.37 -3.13 6.68
CA ALA A 128 15.68 -4.36 7.08
C ALA A 128 16.63 -5.45 7.65
N LEU A 129 17.93 -5.33 7.41
CA LEU A 129 18.94 -6.24 7.98
C LEU A 129 19.35 -5.86 9.41
N ILE A 130 18.91 -4.73 9.94
CA ILE A 130 19.20 -4.30 11.31
C ILE A 130 18.33 -5.11 12.27
N GLY A 131 18.93 -5.76 13.27
CA GLY A 131 18.22 -6.50 14.31
C GLY A 131 18.61 -7.97 14.39
N GLU A 132 17.78 -8.75 15.08
CA GLU A 132 17.98 -10.18 15.26
C GLU A 132 17.62 -10.96 13.98
N ASP A 133 18.54 -11.79 13.53
CA ASP A 133 18.30 -12.74 12.43
C ASP A 133 17.42 -13.89 12.95
N THR A 134 16.22 -14.00 12.42
CA THR A 134 15.22 -15.01 12.83
C THR A 134 15.64 -16.46 12.60
N ILE A 135 16.69 -16.71 11.78
CA ILE A 135 17.19 -18.06 11.48
C ILE A 135 18.36 -18.42 12.39
N THR A 136 19.30 -17.49 12.57
CA THR A 136 20.54 -17.72 13.31
C THR A 136 20.51 -17.23 14.74
N GLY A 137 19.53 -16.37 15.12
CA GLY A 137 19.45 -15.70 16.42
C GLY A 137 20.60 -14.73 16.69
N GLN A 138 21.35 -14.35 15.65
CA GLN A 138 22.47 -13.40 15.82
C GLN A 138 22.01 -11.99 15.50
N PHE A 139 22.48 -11.03 16.28
CA PHE A 139 22.25 -9.60 16.03
C PHE A 139 23.11 -9.12 14.87
N LYS A 140 22.49 -8.43 13.92
CA LYS A 140 23.14 -7.85 12.73
C LYS A 140 23.01 -6.35 12.75
N MET A 141 24.10 -5.63 12.50
CA MET A 141 24.16 -4.18 12.30
C MET A 141 23.59 -3.36 13.48
N THR A 142 23.51 -3.92 14.68
CA THR A 142 22.98 -3.23 15.87
C THR A 142 23.98 -2.26 16.51
N MET A 143 25.27 -2.34 16.13
CA MET A 143 26.35 -1.48 16.65
C MET A 143 26.45 -1.44 18.20
N GLY A 144 25.92 -2.46 18.88
CA GLY A 144 25.88 -2.52 20.35
C GLY A 144 24.81 -1.62 20.98
N ILE A 145 23.79 -1.22 20.22
CA ILE A 145 22.65 -0.44 20.70
C ILE A 145 21.49 -1.40 20.93
N ASP A 146 21.06 -1.55 22.19
CA ASP A 146 20.04 -2.53 22.60
C ASP A 146 18.68 -2.27 21.91
N GLU A 147 18.34 -1.01 21.65
CA GLU A 147 17.10 -0.63 20.98
C GLU A 147 17.05 -1.11 19.51
N LEU A 148 18.21 -1.36 18.89
CA LEU A 148 18.30 -1.89 17.52
C LEU A 148 18.28 -3.42 17.46
N GLU A 149 18.36 -4.12 18.59
CA GLU A 149 18.30 -5.58 18.62
C GLU A 149 16.95 -6.13 18.14
N SER A 150 15.87 -5.42 18.45
CA SER A 150 14.51 -5.74 17.96
C SER A 150 14.26 -5.31 16.50
N GLY A 151 15.26 -4.74 15.84
CA GLY A 151 15.15 -4.18 14.49
C GLY A 151 14.52 -2.79 14.45
N MET A 152 14.51 -2.20 13.24
CA MET A 152 13.87 -0.90 13.03
C MET A 152 12.36 -1.07 12.92
N ALA A 153 11.60 -0.51 13.84
CA ALA A 153 10.14 -0.53 13.79
C ALA A 153 9.63 0.22 12.54
N LEU A 154 8.73 -0.41 11.78
CA LEU A 154 8.24 0.11 10.50
C LEU A 154 7.55 1.46 10.63
N VAL A 155 6.74 1.68 11.68
CA VAL A 155 5.97 2.92 11.85
C VAL A 155 6.88 4.15 12.06
N PRO A 156 7.85 4.17 12.98
CA PRO A 156 8.81 5.25 13.08
C PRO A 156 9.60 5.49 11.79
N LEU A 157 9.98 4.43 11.08
CA LEU A 157 10.67 4.54 9.79
C LEU A 157 9.81 5.24 8.74
N LEU A 158 8.54 4.86 8.60
CA LEU A 158 7.61 5.51 7.67
C LEU A 158 7.38 6.98 8.04
N ILE A 159 7.21 7.29 9.32
CA ILE A 159 7.10 8.68 9.80
C ILE A 159 8.36 9.47 9.42
N GLY A 160 9.55 8.91 9.67
CA GLY A 160 10.81 9.56 9.32
C GLY A 160 10.94 9.85 7.83
N VAL A 161 10.68 8.85 6.99
CA VAL A 161 10.88 8.98 5.54
C VAL A 161 9.80 9.85 4.88
N PHE A 162 8.53 9.68 5.24
CA PHE A 162 7.43 10.38 4.54
C PHE A 162 7.01 11.67 5.23
N VAL A 163 6.75 11.65 6.54
CA VAL A 163 6.24 12.85 7.24
C VAL A 163 7.29 13.94 7.31
N ILE A 164 8.53 13.60 7.70
CA ILE A 164 9.60 14.60 7.81
C ILE A 164 9.92 15.17 6.44
N SER A 165 9.97 14.32 5.40
CA SER A 165 10.20 14.78 4.03
C SER A 165 9.11 15.74 3.56
N GLU A 166 7.84 15.42 3.82
CA GLU A 166 6.69 16.28 3.46
C GLU A 166 6.72 17.60 4.23
N VAL A 167 7.03 17.57 5.54
CA VAL A 167 7.17 18.80 6.35
C VAL A 167 8.26 19.71 5.79
N ILE A 168 9.41 19.16 5.37
CA ILE A 168 10.49 19.94 4.76
C ILE A 168 10.03 20.54 3.43
N ILE A 169 9.38 19.76 2.56
CA ILE A 169 8.86 20.22 1.28
C ILE A 169 7.80 21.31 1.49
N GLN A 170 6.89 21.12 2.43
CA GLN A 170 5.86 22.13 2.73
C GLN A 170 6.45 23.39 3.35
N ALA A 171 7.45 23.27 4.21
CA ALA A 171 8.15 24.43 4.77
C ALA A 171 8.86 25.23 3.67
N GLU A 172 9.51 24.56 2.72
CA GLU A 172 10.12 25.21 1.56
C GLU A 172 9.07 25.90 0.67
N LYS A 173 7.94 25.22 0.41
CA LYS A 173 6.83 25.80 -0.37
C LYS A 173 6.18 26.96 0.37
N ALA A 174 5.93 26.87 1.67
CA ALA A 174 5.34 27.93 2.48
C ALA A 174 6.17 29.23 2.43
N ALA A 175 7.49 29.11 2.37
CA ALA A 175 8.38 30.24 2.21
C ALA A 175 8.23 30.93 0.82
N LYS A 176 7.66 30.24 -0.19
CA LYS A 176 7.48 30.71 -1.56
C LYS A 176 6.02 31.04 -1.93
N VAL A 177 5.04 30.64 -1.11
CA VAL A 177 3.61 30.77 -1.45
C VAL A 177 3.05 32.10 -0.99
N LYS A 178 2.71 32.98 -1.95
CA LYS A 178 1.52 33.85 -1.82
C LYS A 178 0.32 32.91 -1.62
N MET A 179 -0.54 33.21 -0.62
CA MET A 179 -1.77 32.44 -0.36
C MET A 179 -2.47 32.16 -1.69
N VAL A 180 -2.54 30.88 -2.04
CA VAL A 180 -3.35 30.42 -3.18
C VAL A 180 -4.78 30.63 -2.74
N ASP A 181 -5.44 31.57 -3.40
CA ASP A 181 -6.89 31.73 -3.32
C ASP A 181 -7.48 30.37 -3.75
N LEU A 182 -8.00 29.63 -2.77
CA LEU A 182 -8.70 28.38 -3.07
C LEU A 182 -9.87 28.76 -3.95
N ASP A 183 -9.76 28.45 -5.22
CA ASP A 183 -10.80 28.72 -6.21
C ASP A 183 -12.05 27.97 -5.74
N LYS A 184 -12.93 28.68 -5.05
CA LYS A 184 -14.17 28.14 -4.48
C LYS A 184 -15.06 27.50 -5.54
N THR A 185 -14.89 27.86 -6.82
CA THR A 185 -15.63 27.29 -7.94
C THR A 185 -15.29 25.81 -8.19
N LYS A 186 -14.11 25.34 -7.76
CA LYS A 186 -13.75 23.90 -7.85
C LYS A 186 -14.30 23.07 -6.70
N LEU A 187 -14.73 23.70 -5.59
CA LEU A 187 -15.35 23.04 -4.45
C LEU A 187 -16.85 22.73 -4.68
N ASP A 188 -17.46 23.37 -5.67
CA ASP A 188 -18.90 23.27 -5.95
C ASP A 188 -19.27 22.24 -7.01
N ASP A 189 -18.31 21.51 -7.59
CA ASP A 189 -18.62 20.39 -8.50
C ASP A 189 -19.01 19.15 -7.69
N PRO A 190 -20.28 18.74 -7.69
CA PRO A 190 -20.73 17.54 -6.99
C PRO A 190 -19.97 16.29 -7.42
N ASN A 191 -19.50 16.22 -8.67
CA ASN A 191 -18.71 15.11 -9.19
C ASN A 191 -17.27 15.08 -8.65
N ALA A 192 -16.76 16.19 -8.11
CA ALA A 192 -15.46 16.23 -7.47
C ALA A 192 -15.42 15.48 -6.12
N HIS A 193 -16.59 15.27 -5.50
CA HIS A 193 -16.69 14.66 -4.16
C HIS A 193 -17.23 13.24 -4.14
N TYR A 194 -17.74 12.73 -5.27
CA TYR A 194 -18.35 11.41 -5.34
C TYR A 194 -17.64 10.50 -6.32
N PHE A 195 -17.44 9.25 -5.89
CA PHE A 195 -17.09 8.16 -6.79
C PHE A 195 -18.37 7.71 -7.51
N THR A 196 -18.45 7.99 -8.79
CA THR A 196 -19.69 7.86 -9.57
C THR A 196 -19.89 6.43 -10.09
N TRP A 197 -21.15 6.08 -10.41
CA TRP A 197 -21.46 4.77 -10.97
C TRP A 197 -20.75 4.45 -12.30
N PRO A 198 -20.57 5.40 -13.24
CA PRO A 198 -19.74 5.18 -14.43
C PRO A 198 -18.28 4.89 -14.09
N GLU A 199 -17.69 5.59 -13.11
CA GLU A 199 -16.32 5.36 -12.63
C GLU A 199 -16.21 3.97 -11.99
N PHE A 200 -17.19 3.58 -11.17
CA PHE A 200 -17.25 2.23 -10.61
C PHE A 200 -17.24 1.15 -11.69
N LYS A 201 -18.13 1.26 -12.70
CA LYS A 201 -18.16 0.31 -13.83
C LYS A 201 -16.82 0.23 -14.57
N ARG A 202 -16.14 1.35 -14.73
CA ARG A 202 -14.83 1.43 -15.36
C ARG A 202 -13.74 0.78 -14.50
N CYS A 203 -13.79 0.98 -13.19
CA CYS A 203 -12.84 0.40 -12.24
C CYS A 203 -13.14 -1.07 -11.92
N PHE A 204 -14.36 -1.56 -12.13
CA PHE A 204 -14.75 -2.92 -11.73
C PHE A 204 -13.85 -4.03 -12.29
N PRO A 205 -13.52 -4.07 -13.60
CA PRO A 205 -12.61 -5.11 -14.14
C PRO A 205 -11.20 -5.00 -13.54
N LEU A 206 -10.75 -3.79 -13.27
CA LEU A 206 -9.47 -3.50 -12.65
C LEU A 206 -9.47 -3.98 -11.19
N MET A 207 -10.49 -3.64 -10.40
CA MET A 207 -10.63 -4.09 -9.01
C MET A 207 -10.65 -5.62 -8.93
N PHE A 208 -11.37 -6.29 -9.83
CA PHE A 208 -11.41 -7.75 -9.87
C PHE A 208 -10.03 -8.37 -10.11
N ARG A 209 -9.27 -7.88 -11.12
CA ARG A 209 -7.90 -8.35 -11.38
C ARG A 209 -6.96 -8.05 -10.21
N SER A 210 -7.03 -6.85 -9.67
CA SER A 210 -6.23 -6.43 -8.52
C SER A 210 -6.49 -7.30 -7.29
N SER A 211 -7.75 -7.67 -7.03
CA SER A 211 -8.10 -8.58 -5.94
C SER A 211 -7.52 -10.00 -6.17
N ILE A 212 -7.44 -10.46 -7.42
CA ILE A 212 -6.75 -11.72 -7.74
C ILE A 212 -5.26 -11.60 -7.42
N TYR A 213 -4.59 -10.51 -7.83
CA TYR A 213 -3.18 -10.29 -7.47
C TYR A 213 -3.00 -10.20 -5.96
N GLY A 214 -3.91 -9.48 -5.27
CA GLY A 214 -3.93 -9.37 -3.81
C GLY A 214 -4.00 -10.73 -3.15
N SER A 215 -4.97 -11.57 -3.55
CA SER A 215 -5.14 -12.90 -3.01
C SER A 215 -3.95 -13.82 -3.29
N LEU A 216 -3.45 -13.87 -4.54
CA LEU A 216 -2.35 -14.75 -4.91
C LEU A 216 -1.04 -14.38 -4.21
N ILE A 217 -0.70 -13.08 -4.18
CA ILE A 217 0.54 -12.59 -3.56
C ILE A 217 0.41 -12.58 -2.04
N GLY A 218 -0.77 -12.21 -1.52
CA GLY A 218 -1.04 -12.20 -0.08
C GLY A 218 -0.96 -13.57 0.58
N MET A 219 -1.21 -14.66 -0.18
CA MET A 219 -1.03 -16.04 0.28
C MET A 219 0.44 -16.45 0.40
N MET A 220 1.35 -15.73 -0.25
CA MET A 220 2.78 -16.07 -0.21
C MET A 220 3.38 -15.60 1.12
N PRO A 221 4.04 -16.48 1.88
CA PRO A 221 4.66 -16.11 3.14
C PRO A 221 5.67 -14.98 2.95
N GLY A 222 5.58 -13.95 3.79
CA GLY A 222 6.56 -12.87 3.83
C GLY A 222 6.36 -11.73 2.84
N LEU A 223 5.54 -11.86 1.78
CA LEU A 223 5.27 -10.76 0.85
C LEU A 223 4.15 -9.84 1.34
N GLY A 224 3.06 -10.42 1.78
CA GLY A 224 1.91 -9.69 2.30
C GLY A 224 1.24 -8.74 1.29
N SER A 225 0.29 -7.97 1.78
CA SER A 225 -0.48 -7.02 0.97
C SER A 225 0.36 -5.87 0.41
N SER A 226 1.48 -5.53 1.05
CA SER A 226 2.31 -4.40 0.59
C SER A 226 2.83 -4.62 -0.83
N VAL A 227 3.43 -5.80 -1.08
CA VAL A 227 3.91 -6.14 -2.42
C VAL A 227 2.76 -6.27 -3.40
N ALA A 228 1.63 -6.87 -2.97
CA ALA A 228 0.44 -7.02 -3.80
C ALA A 228 -0.09 -5.68 -4.32
N CYS A 229 -0.12 -4.64 -3.48
CA CYS A 229 -0.57 -3.31 -3.86
C CYS A 229 0.31 -2.68 -4.95
N PHE A 230 1.63 -2.78 -4.81
CA PHE A 230 2.55 -2.25 -5.83
C PHE A 230 2.47 -3.04 -7.14
N VAL A 231 2.34 -4.37 -7.07
CA VAL A 231 2.14 -5.21 -8.27
C VAL A 231 0.84 -4.84 -8.97
N ALA A 232 -0.26 -4.71 -8.23
CA ALA A 232 -1.55 -4.33 -8.78
C ALA A 232 -1.50 -2.94 -9.43
N TYR A 233 -0.91 -1.95 -8.75
CA TYR A 233 -0.73 -0.60 -9.31
C TYR A 233 0.09 -0.63 -10.59
N GLY A 234 1.26 -1.28 -10.57
CA GLY A 234 2.16 -1.34 -11.73
C GLY A 234 1.56 -2.06 -12.92
N GLU A 235 0.89 -3.19 -12.69
CA GLU A 235 0.28 -3.99 -13.76
C GLU A 235 -0.92 -3.26 -14.39
N GLU A 236 -1.77 -2.62 -13.57
CA GLU A 236 -2.91 -1.87 -14.09
C GLU A 236 -2.46 -0.58 -14.80
N LYS A 237 -1.43 0.11 -14.30
CA LYS A 237 -0.77 1.21 -15.02
C LYS A 237 -0.23 0.75 -16.37
N ARG A 238 0.41 -0.42 -16.43
CA ARG A 238 0.97 -0.99 -17.67
C ARG A 238 -0.13 -1.26 -18.71
N ARG A 239 -1.32 -1.68 -18.26
CA ARG A 239 -2.50 -1.97 -19.12
C ARG A 239 -3.30 -0.74 -19.49
N ALA A 240 -3.13 0.36 -18.77
CA ALA A 240 -3.85 1.59 -19.02
C ALA A 240 -3.56 2.15 -20.41
N LYS A 241 -4.57 2.75 -21.05
CA LYS A 241 -4.42 3.46 -22.33
C LYS A 241 -3.56 4.71 -22.17
N ASN A 242 -3.79 5.47 -21.08
CA ASN A 242 -3.10 6.70 -20.75
C ASN A 242 -2.22 6.49 -19.52
N LYS A 243 -1.03 5.93 -19.73
CA LYS A 243 -0.09 5.59 -18.62
C LYS A 243 0.45 6.82 -17.92
N ASP A 244 0.54 7.94 -18.64
CA ASP A 244 1.11 9.20 -18.14
C ASP A 244 0.18 9.91 -17.16
N GLU A 245 -1.11 9.57 -17.13
CA GLU A 245 -2.06 10.09 -16.15
C GLU A 245 -1.91 9.43 -14.77
N TRP A 246 -1.29 8.24 -14.69
CA TRP A 246 -1.06 7.54 -13.43
C TRP A 246 0.02 8.25 -12.62
N GLY A 247 -0.29 8.55 -11.37
CA GLY A 247 0.52 9.39 -10.50
C GLY A 247 0.10 10.86 -10.49
N THR A 248 -0.95 11.22 -11.24
CA THR A 248 -1.47 12.61 -11.29
C THR A 248 -2.85 12.77 -10.62
N GLY A 249 -3.41 11.70 -10.07
CA GLY A 249 -4.68 11.70 -9.37
C GLY A 249 -5.83 11.07 -10.17
N VAL A 250 -5.64 9.85 -10.66
CA VAL A 250 -6.69 9.05 -11.32
C VAL A 250 -7.35 8.07 -10.34
N VAL A 251 -8.64 7.84 -10.51
CA VAL A 251 -9.41 6.93 -9.64
C VAL A 251 -8.92 5.49 -9.74
N GLU A 252 -8.47 5.08 -10.91
CA GLU A 252 -7.90 3.76 -11.17
C GLU A 252 -6.63 3.51 -10.36
N GLY A 253 -5.79 4.54 -10.20
CA GLY A 253 -4.54 4.46 -9.44
C GLY A 253 -4.75 4.33 -7.93
N ILE A 254 -5.96 4.65 -7.43
CA ILE A 254 -6.39 4.39 -6.06
C ILE A 254 -7.06 3.00 -5.99
N ALA A 255 -7.96 2.72 -6.94
CA ALA A 255 -8.76 1.50 -6.91
C ALA A 255 -7.91 0.21 -7.04
N ALA A 256 -6.82 0.24 -7.82
CA ALA A 256 -5.95 -0.91 -8.03
C ALA A 256 -5.27 -1.37 -6.73
N PRO A 257 -4.47 -0.55 -6.03
CA PRO A 257 -3.81 -0.96 -4.81
C PRO A 257 -4.79 -1.25 -3.68
N GLU A 258 -5.89 -0.48 -3.54
CA GLU A 258 -6.85 -0.69 -2.48
C GLU A 258 -7.59 -2.02 -2.58
N SER A 259 -7.97 -2.45 -3.79
CA SER A 259 -8.58 -3.76 -3.97
C SER A 259 -7.61 -4.94 -3.86
N ALA A 260 -6.30 -4.69 -3.91
CA ALA A 260 -5.26 -5.71 -3.68
C ALA A 260 -4.77 -5.75 -2.23
N ASN A 261 -5.15 -4.80 -1.39
CA ASN A 261 -4.64 -4.64 -0.02
C ASN A 261 -5.23 -5.64 0.99
N ASN A 262 -6.15 -6.48 0.58
CA ASN A 262 -6.94 -7.34 1.47
C ASN A 262 -6.68 -8.82 1.32
#